data_72fe58c9bd5e943c2b5c91447cfb2e3f
#
_entry.id   72fe58c9bd5e943c2b5c91447cfb2e3f
#
_cell.length_a   1.000
_cell.length_b   1.000
_cell.length_c   1.000
_cell.angle_alpha   90.00
_cell.angle_beta   90.00
_cell.angle_gamma   90.00
#
_symmetry.space_group_name_H-M   'P 1'
#
loop_
_entity.id
_entity.type
_entity.pdbx_description
1 polymer ?
#
loop_
_entity_poly.entity_id
_entity_poly.type
_entity_poly.pdbx_seq_one_letter_code
_entity_poly.pdbx_strand_id
1 'polypeptide(L)'
;MNKIALLNSIEKNIHFSFSRSGGAGGQNVNKVNTKVHAEINIDALEGLSQTERALAKTRLAGKMNSLGEIFIDAQEERFQERNRAIALDKMKSIVVQAALLPKKRKKTKPTASSIERRLKSKKLRGKIKELRMFKVNG
;
A
#
# COMPACT_ATOMS: atom_id res chain seq x y z
N MET A 1 11.68 13.47 -3.11
CA MET A 1 10.54 13.39 -4.05
C MET A 1 9.97 14.78 -4.32
N ASN A 2 9.97 15.22 -5.56
CA ASN A 2 9.21 16.40 -5.99
C ASN A 2 7.81 15.94 -6.43
N LYS A 3 6.82 16.10 -5.53
CA LYS A 3 5.46 15.55 -5.75
C LYS A 3 4.76 16.18 -6.97
N ILE A 4 4.95 17.47 -7.23
CA ILE A 4 4.28 18.17 -8.35
C ILE A 4 4.84 17.64 -9.67
N ALA A 5 6.18 17.59 -9.80
CA ALA A 5 6.83 17.04 -11.00
C ALA A 5 6.43 15.58 -11.25
N LEU A 6 6.35 14.77 -10.17
CA LEU A 6 5.93 13.38 -10.26
C LEU A 6 4.50 13.23 -10.77
N LEU A 7 3.54 13.99 -10.22
CA LEU A 7 2.13 13.91 -10.64
C LEU A 7 1.95 14.31 -12.10
N ASN A 8 2.63 15.38 -12.53
CA ASN A 8 2.61 15.81 -13.95
C ASN A 8 3.26 14.77 -14.86
N SER A 9 4.34 14.15 -14.42
CA SER A 9 5.01 13.09 -15.18
C SER A 9 4.14 11.83 -15.29
N ILE A 10 3.38 11.46 -14.25
CA ILE A 10 2.41 10.36 -14.31
C ILE A 10 1.35 10.64 -15.37
N GLU A 11 0.76 11.85 -15.39
CA GLU A 11 -0.27 12.22 -16.37
C GLU A 11 0.23 12.17 -17.81
N LYS A 12 1.50 12.50 -18.04
CA LYS A 12 2.11 12.48 -19.37
C LYS A 12 2.46 11.08 -19.87
N ASN A 13 2.90 10.21 -18.96
CA ASN A 13 3.47 8.90 -19.32
C ASN A 13 2.51 7.73 -19.09
N ILE A 14 1.30 7.97 -18.55
CA ILE A 14 0.31 6.92 -18.34
C ILE A 14 -0.31 6.49 -19.66
N HIS A 15 -0.33 5.19 -19.91
CA HIS A 15 -1.00 4.58 -21.03
C HIS A 15 -2.32 3.96 -20.59
N PHE A 16 -3.39 4.17 -21.39
CA PHE A 16 -4.70 3.60 -21.13
C PHE A 16 -5.10 2.65 -22.24
N SER A 17 -5.55 1.47 -21.87
CA SER A 17 -6.23 0.53 -22.74
C SER A 17 -7.62 0.21 -22.18
N PHE A 18 -8.52 -0.24 -23.04
CA PHE A 18 -9.93 -0.40 -22.71
C PHE A 18 -10.41 -1.78 -23.08
N SER A 19 -11.18 -2.40 -22.18
CA SER A 19 -11.80 -3.69 -22.42
C SER A 19 -13.23 -3.73 -21.89
N ARG A 20 -13.95 -4.78 -22.20
CA ARG A 20 -15.28 -5.01 -21.64
C ARG A 20 -15.16 -5.31 -20.16
N SER A 21 -16.07 -4.77 -19.34
CA SER A 21 -16.13 -5.13 -17.92
C SER A 21 -16.67 -6.57 -17.78
N GLY A 22 -16.13 -7.33 -16.83
CA GLY A 22 -16.67 -8.64 -16.45
C GLY A 22 -17.80 -8.46 -15.43
N GLY A 23 -18.85 -9.25 -15.54
CA GLY A 23 -19.96 -9.27 -14.58
C GLY A 23 -21.14 -10.11 -15.07
N ALA A 24 -22.15 -10.32 -14.21
CA ALA A 24 -23.40 -10.98 -14.55
C ALA A 24 -24.11 -10.18 -15.63
N GLY A 25 -24.29 -10.77 -16.80
CA GLY A 25 -24.59 -10.14 -18.05
C GLY A 25 -25.79 -9.17 -18.07
N GLY A 26 -25.65 -8.17 -18.91
CA GLY A 26 -26.67 -7.21 -19.32
C GLY A 26 -26.30 -6.65 -20.70
N GLN A 27 -27.26 -6.05 -21.42
CA GLN A 27 -27.04 -5.58 -22.80
C GLN A 27 -25.87 -4.60 -22.95
N ASN A 28 -25.55 -3.78 -21.92
CA ASN A 28 -24.46 -2.82 -21.95
C ASN A 28 -23.08 -3.46 -21.69
N VAL A 29 -22.99 -4.47 -20.82
CA VAL A 29 -21.72 -5.14 -20.46
C VAL A 29 -21.08 -5.80 -21.69
N ASN A 30 -21.88 -6.32 -22.60
CA ASN A 30 -21.41 -7.02 -23.79
C ASN A 30 -21.10 -6.08 -24.98
N LYS A 31 -21.51 -4.80 -24.93
CA LYS A 31 -21.41 -3.88 -26.06
C LYS A 31 -20.47 -2.70 -25.85
N VAL A 32 -20.11 -2.38 -24.59
CA VAL A 32 -19.32 -1.17 -24.27
C VAL A 32 -18.05 -1.52 -23.50
N ASN A 33 -16.93 -0.94 -23.90
CA ASN A 33 -15.63 -1.10 -23.24
C ASN A 33 -15.53 -0.11 -22.07
N THR A 34 -16.06 -0.49 -20.91
CA THR A 34 -16.06 0.37 -19.71
C THR A 34 -14.91 0.11 -18.76
N LYS A 35 -14.27 -1.07 -18.83
CA LYS A 35 -13.09 -1.38 -18.04
C LYS A 35 -11.86 -0.68 -18.61
N VAL A 36 -11.13 0.01 -17.74
CA VAL A 36 -9.92 0.77 -18.08
C VAL A 36 -8.72 0.08 -17.45
N HIS A 37 -7.73 -0.22 -18.27
CA HIS A 37 -6.40 -0.65 -17.85
C HIS A 37 -5.46 0.54 -17.97
N ALA A 38 -4.77 0.88 -16.89
CA ALA A 38 -3.78 1.94 -16.85
C ALA A 38 -2.40 1.33 -16.59
N GLU A 39 -1.44 1.66 -17.42
CA GLU A 39 -0.06 1.16 -17.36
C GLU A 39 0.92 2.31 -17.35
N ILE A 40 2.02 2.17 -16.58
CA ILE A 40 3.07 3.17 -16.52
C ILE A 40 4.41 2.55 -16.18
N ASN A 41 5.46 3.02 -16.86
CA ASN A 41 6.84 2.63 -16.54
C ASN A 41 7.42 3.55 -15.46
N ILE A 42 7.89 2.98 -14.34
CA ILE A 42 8.49 3.74 -13.23
C ILE A 42 9.77 4.48 -13.68
N ASP A 43 10.52 3.92 -14.61
CA ASP A 43 11.79 4.53 -15.07
C ASP A 43 11.57 5.80 -15.88
N ALA A 44 10.43 5.93 -16.53
CA ALA A 44 10.04 7.12 -17.28
C ALA A 44 9.56 8.28 -16.39
N LEU A 45 9.35 8.04 -15.08
CA LEU A 45 8.81 9.04 -14.18
C LEU A 45 9.87 10.03 -13.72
N GLU A 46 9.56 11.32 -13.84
CA GLU A 46 10.33 12.42 -13.29
C GLU A 46 9.93 12.71 -11.82
N GLY A 47 10.77 13.48 -11.10
CA GLY A 47 10.48 13.89 -9.71
C GLY A 47 10.81 12.86 -8.63
N LEU A 48 11.32 11.68 -9.01
CA LEU A 48 11.82 10.63 -8.11
C LEU A 48 13.35 10.63 -8.07
N SER A 49 13.93 10.57 -6.88
CA SER A 49 15.35 10.23 -6.71
C SER A 49 15.60 8.75 -7.01
N GLN A 50 16.85 8.37 -7.25
CA GLN A 50 17.21 6.99 -7.53
C GLN A 50 16.81 6.03 -6.38
N THR A 51 16.96 6.47 -5.13
CA THR A 51 16.57 5.68 -3.95
C THR A 51 15.05 5.52 -3.85
N GLU A 52 14.28 6.57 -4.14
CA GLU A 52 12.81 6.53 -4.14
C GLU A 52 12.28 5.64 -5.27
N ARG A 53 12.92 5.69 -6.44
CA ARG A 53 12.58 4.84 -7.59
C ARG A 53 12.83 3.36 -7.28
N ALA A 54 13.99 3.03 -6.72
CA ALA A 54 14.32 1.66 -6.31
C ALA A 54 13.34 1.13 -5.26
N LEU A 55 12.99 1.96 -4.28
CA LEU A 55 12.01 1.62 -3.25
C LEU A 55 10.61 1.40 -3.85
N ALA A 56 10.17 2.25 -4.77
CA ALA A 56 8.90 2.11 -5.46
C ALA A 56 8.84 0.80 -6.27
N LYS A 57 9.88 0.47 -7.03
CA LYS A 57 9.98 -0.81 -7.75
C LYS A 57 9.86 -2.02 -6.81
N THR A 58 10.59 -2.02 -5.70
CA THR A 58 10.53 -3.11 -4.72
C THR A 58 9.13 -3.28 -4.12
N ARG A 59 8.47 -2.18 -3.78
CA ARG A 59 7.13 -2.22 -3.17
C ARG A 59 6.02 -2.59 -4.16
N LEU A 60 6.19 -2.23 -5.42
CA LEU A 60 5.21 -2.46 -6.48
C LEU A 60 5.51 -3.71 -7.33
N ALA A 61 6.53 -4.50 -6.98
CA ALA A 61 6.91 -5.69 -7.74
C ALA A 61 5.71 -6.64 -8.01
N GLY A 62 4.80 -6.80 -7.04
CA GLY A 62 3.58 -7.61 -7.21
C GLY A 62 2.49 -6.98 -8.11
N LYS A 63 2.69 -5.73 -8.58
CA LYS A 63 1.80 -5.01 -9.50
C LYS A 63 2.50 -4.62 -10.80
N MET A 64 3.64 -5.23 -11.08
CA MET A 64 4.39 -5.01 -12.30
C MET A 64 4.19 -6.17 -13.26
N ASN A 65 4.08 -5.84 -14.55
CA ASN A 65 4.07 -6.83 -15.62
C ASN A 65 5.51 -7.28 -15.96
N SER A 66 5.65 -8.22 -16.91
CA SER A 66 6.95 -8.71 -17.38
C SER A 66 7.83 -7.64 -18.02
N LEU A 67 7.24 -6.53 -18.47
CA LEU A 67 7.93 -5.40 -19.06
C LEU A 67 8.41 -4.37 -18.00
N GLY A 68 8.13 -4.61 -16.71
CA GLY A 68 8.48 -3.70 -15.64
C GLY A 68 7.55 -2.49 -15.49
N GLU A 69 6.35 -2.57 -16.06
CA GLU A 69 5.34 -1.52 -15.98
C GLU A 69 4.33 -1.84 -14.88
N ILE A 70 3.92 -0.83 -14.13
CA ILE A 70 2.84 -0.94 -13.15
C ILE A 70 1.53 -0.95 -13.91
N PHE A 71 0.64 -1.87 -13.56
CA PHE A 71 -0.70 -1.92 -14.13
C PHE A 71 -1.78 -1.78 -13.06
N ILE A 72 -2.87 -1.12 -13.40
CA ILE A 72 -4.05 -0.91 -12.55
C ILE A 72 -5.30 -1.01 -13.41
N ASP A 73 -6.30 -1.71 -12.89
CA ASP A 73 -7.61 -1.82 -13.50
C ASP A 73 -8.64 -0.96 -12.75
N ALA A 74 -9.56 -0.35 -13.50
CA ALA A 74 -10.73 0.33 -12.96
C ALA A 74 -11.97 -0.06 -13.77
N GLN A 75 -13.01 -0.56 -13.06
CA GLN A 75 -14.28 -0.97 -13.65
C GLN A 75 -15.47 -0.73 -12.70
N GLU A 76 -15.29 0.21 -11.74
CA GLU A 76 -16.25 0.45 -10.69
C GLU A 76 -17.47 1.24 -11.19
N GLU A 77 -17.27 2.07 -12.20
CA GLU A 77 -18.29 2.97 -12.71
C GLU A 77 -18.87 2.50 -14.05
N ARG A 78 -20.08 2.98 -14.34
CA ARG A 78 -20.78 2.66 -15.59
C ARG A 78 -20.13 3.31 -16.83
N PHE A 79 -19.49 4.48 -16.64
CA PHE A 79 -18.91 5.27 -17.73
C PHE A 79 -17.40 5.10 -17.80
N GLN A 80 -16.89 4.89 -19.01
CA GLN A 80 -15.45 4.74 -19.29
C GLN A 80 -14.64 5.94 -18.79
N GLU A 81 -15.12 7.17 -18.99
CA GLU A 81 -14.42 8.38 -18.55
C GLU A 81 -14.22 8.45 -17.04
N ARG A 82 -15.23 8.03 -16.27
CA ARG A 82 -15.13 7.96 -14.81
C ARG A 82 -14.13 6.90 -14.37
N ASN A 83 -14.14 5.73 -15.01
CA ASN A 83 -13.17 4.69 -14.72
C ASN A 83 -11.75 5.13 -15.08
N ARG A 84 -11.58 5.91 -16.16
CA ARG A 84 -10.29 6.51 -16.52
C ARG A 84 -9.79 7.49 -15.44
N ALA A 85 -10.63 8.36 -14.93
CA ALA A 85 -10.29 9.26 -13.82
C ALA A 85 -9.90 8.47 -12.56
N ILE A 86 -10.68 7.45 -12.19
CA ILE A 86 -10.39 6.57 -11.06
C ILE A 86 -9.06 5.84 -11.24
N ALA A 87 -8.77 5.30 -12.43
CA ALA A 87 -7.51 4.62 -12.71
C ALA A 87 -6.31 5.57 -12.57
N LEU A 88 -6.44 6.80 -13.07
CA LEU A 88 -5.41 7.84 -12.93
C LEU A 88 -5.15 8.19 -11.46
N ASP A 89 -6.19 8.41 -10.67
CA ASP A 89 -6.08 8.75 -9.25
C ASP A 89 -5.50 7.60 -8.43
N LYS A 90 -5.89 6.37 -8.71
CA LYS A 90 -5.30 5.15 -8.13
C LYS A 90 -3.81 5.07 -8.47
N MET A 91 -3.43 5.28 -9.72
CA MET A 91 -2.03 5.26 -10.17
C MET A 91 -1.20 6.30 -9.43
N LYS A 92 -1.66 7.55 -9.38
CA LYS A 92 -1.01 8.63 -8.63
C LYS A 92 -0.82 8.27 -7.15
N SER A 93 -1.86 7.77 -6.50
CA SER A 93 -1.84 7.39 -5.09
C SER A 93 -0.84 6.27 -4.81
N ILE A 94 -0.87 5.20 -5.60
CA ILE A 94 -0.01 4.03 -5.40
C ILE A 94 1.45 4.38 -5.63
N VAL A 95 1.79 5.12 -6.70
CA VAL A 95 3.16 5.52 -7.00
C VAL A 95 3.71 6.44 -5.91
N VAL A 96 2.94 7.46 -5.50
CA VAL A 96 3.35 8.38 -4.43
C VAL A 96 3.59 7.63 -3.12
N GLN A 97 2.69 6.73 -2.72
CA GLN A 97 2.83 5.94 -1.49
C GLN A 97 4.03 4.99 -1.55
N ALA A 98 4.26 4.36 -2.69
CA ALA A 98 5.39 3.44 -2.88
C ALA A 98 6.74 4.15 -2.81
N ALA A 99 6.83 5.39 -3.31
CA ALA A 99 8.04 6.19 -3.30
C ALA A 99 8.36 6.85 -1.94
N LEU A 100 7.39 6.89 -1.00
CA LEU A 100 7.60 7.51 0.31
C LEU A 100 8.66 6.77 1.12
N LEU A 101 9.74 7.48 1.47
CA LEU A 101 10.76 6.95 2.37
C LEU A 101 10.18 6.80 3.80
N PRO A 102 10.39 5.65 4.46
CA PRO A 102 9.90 5.45 5.81
C PRO A 102 10.61 6.39 6.78
N LYS A 103 9.85 7.02 7.66
CA LYS A 103 10.40 7.84 8.74
C LYS A 103 11.24 6.96 9.68
N LYS A 104 12.50 7.34 9.94
CA LYS A 104 13.36 6.63 10.90
C LYS A 104 12.71 6.65 12.29
N ARG A 105 12.38 5.48 12.83
CA ARG A 105 11.79 5.37 14.16
C ARG A 105 12.82 5.75 15.22
N LYS A 106 12.43 6.68 16.10
CA LYS A 106 13.22 7.01 17.30
C LYS A 106 12.93 5.94 18.37
N LYS A 107 14.00 5.45 19.03
CA LYS A 107 13.85 4.54 20.17
C LYS A 107 13.12 5.28 21.30
N THR A 108 12.06 4.71 21.82
CA THR A 108 11.33 5.24 22.98
C THR A 108 11.69 4.44 24.23
N LYS A 109 11.72 5.12 25.38
CA LYS A 109 11.88 4.45 26.69
C LYS A 109 10.50 3.93 27.15
N PRO A 110 10.44 2.83 27.94
CA PRO A 110 9.20 2.40 28.55
C PRO A 110 8.62 3.48 29.43
N THR A 111 7.29 3.61 29.44
CA THR A 111 6.59 4.57 30.32
C THR A 111 6.64 4.09 31.78
N ALA A 112 6.54 5.01 32.75
CA ALA A 112 6.52 4.69 34.18
C ALA A 112 5.39 3.67 34.50
N SER A 113 4.21 3.86 33.93
CA SER A 113 3.07 2.93 34.10
C SER A 113 3.31 1.52 33.53
N SER A 114 4.09 1.42 32.45
CA SER A 114 4.50 0.11 31.89
C SER A 114 5.47 -0.62 32.80
N ILE A 115 6.42 0.10 33.39
CA ILE A 115 7.38 -0.46 34.35
C ILE A 115 6.62 -0.93 35.60
N GLU A 116 5.70 -0.13 36.13
CA GLU A 116 4.91 -0.47 37.30
C GLU A 116 4.04 -1.72 37.07
N ARG A 117 3.33 -1.79 35.94
CA ARG A 117 2.56 -2.99 35.56
C ARG A 117 3.42 -4.24 35.50
N ARG A 118 4.62 -4.14 34.91
CA ARG A 118 5.57 -5.26 34.85
C ARG A 118 6.01 -5.70 36.23
N LEU A 119 6.30 -4.75 37.14
CA LEU A 119 6.71 -5.06 38.51
C LEU A 119 5.54 -5.70 39.32
N LYS A 120 4.32 -5.16 39.19
CA LYS A 120 3.13 -5.76 39.83
C LYS A 120 2.90 -7.20 39.35
N SER A 121 2.99 -7.43 38.02
CA SER A 121 2.87 -8.79 37.47
C SER A 121 3.97 -9.74 37.96
N LYS A 122 5.23 -9.28 38.09
CA LYS A 122 6.32 -10.07 38.65
C LYS A 122 6.06 -10.44 40.12
N LYS A 123 5.65 -9.46 40.95
CA LYS A 123 5.33 -9.70 42.37
C LYS A 123 4.19 -10.73 42.52
N LEU A 124 3.12 -10.61 41.71
CA LEU A 124 2.02 -11.56 41.74
C LEU A 124 2.48 -12.98 41.38
N ARG A 125 3.27 -13.13 40.32
CA ARG A 125 3.83 -14.43 39.94
C ARG A 125 4.76 -15.01 41.00
N GLY A 126 5.54 -14.16 41.71
CA GLY A 126 6.37 -14.57 42.85
C GLY A 126 5.52 -15.17 43.96
N LYS A 127 4.47 -14.46 44.42
CA LYS A 127 3.52 -14.96 45.45
C LYS A 127 2.87 -16.29 45.04
N ILE A 128 2.44 -16.44 43.80
CA ILE A 128 1.86 -17.71 43.33
C ILE A 128 2.88 -18.86 43.38
N LYS A 129 4.16 -18.60 43.07
CA LYS A 129 5.22 -19.62 43.18
C LYS A 129 5.46 -20.02 44.65
N GLU A 130 5.57 -19.06 45.55
CA GLU A 130 5.71 -19.31 46.99
C GLU A 130 4.57 -20.17 47.52
N LEU A 131 3.30 -19.84 47.19
CA LEU A 131 2.14 -20.64 47.60
C LEU A 131 2.16 -22.07 47.05
N ARG A 132 2.70 -22.29 45.85
CA ARG A 132 2.88 -23.64 45.29
C ARG A 132 3.93 -24.45 46.05
N MET A 133 5.02 -23.81 46.45
CA MET A 133 6.08 -24.48 47.22
C MET A 133 5.59 -24.90 48.61
N PHE A 134 4.76 -24.07 49.28
CA PHE A 134 4.13 -24.43 50.56
C PHE A 134 3.19 -25.64 50.46
N LYS A 135 2.47 -25.81 49.35
CA LYS A 135 1.58 -26.96 49.14
C LYS A 135 2.29 -28.30 48.85
N VAL A 136 3.55 -28.28 48.48
CA VAL A 136 4.31 -29.49 48.14
C VAL A 136 5.04 -30.07 49.37
N ASN A 137 5.25 -29.26 50.41
CA ASN A 137 6.01 -29.63 51.62
C ASN A 137 5.12 -29.82 52.88
N GLY A 138 3.82 -29.84 52.73
CA GLY A 138 2.81 -30.17 53.76
C GLY A 138 1.95 -31.35 53.31
#